data_63aab2739a92a7176f4797ada432096e
#
_entry.id   63aab2739a92a7176f4797ada432096e
#
_cell.length_a   1.000
_cell.length_b   1.000
_cell.length_c   1.000
_cell.angle_alpha   90.00
_cell.angle_beta   90.00
_cell.angle_gamma   90.00
#
_symmetry.space_group_name_H-M   'P 1'
#
loop_
_entity.id
_entity.type
_entity.pdbx_description
1 polymer ?
#
loop_
_entity_poly.entity_id
_entity_poly.type
_entity_poly.pdbx_seq_one_letter_code
_entity_poly.pdbx_strand_id
1 'polypeptide(L)'
;AVADLAVAPAAAPLNPAQKTLIMASIMTAVTLSAIDATIATVALPHMQGSLSAGQDQITWVLTSYIIAQTLATPLVSWVAERVGRKNLLMICVAGFTLASMACGIAMNLPQMVGFRILQGVFCAAFMPMAQSIMFDINEPKDHAKASAIFGMGVMVGPIFGPILGGWLTDSMNWRWCFLINLPIGILALAGIWASLPGKTETQKRSFDIMGFSFLALFLANLQLILDRGPGQDWFSAQEIWIYTALSAIGLYLFVVHTFTAKAPFFSPSIFADRNFVIGTSLSFLFGALVFSSSAQFPTMLQSLLGLSAYDAGMVLAPRGLGMMLAMIISARLAGRVNFSIMIAGGFLTNAVTM
;
A
#
# COMPACT_ATOMS: atom_id res chain seq x y z
N ALA A 1 12.34 16.79 30.19
CA ALA A 1 10.97 17.16 30.53
C ALA A 1 10.08 16.56 29.45
N VAL A 2 9.48 15.42 29.76
CA VAL A 2 8.41 14.82 28.95
C VAL A 2 7.20 15.71 29.22
N ALA A 3 6.93 16.62 28.27
CA ALA A 3 5.75 17.48 28.34
C ALA A 3 4.51 16.58 28.22
N ASP A 4 3.58 16.76 29.17
CA ASP A 4 2.22 16.25 29.16
C ASP A 4 1.62 16.27 27.75
N LEU A 5 1.60 15.14 27.11
CA LEU A 5 0.66 14.89 26.04
C LEU A 5 -0.70 14.78 26.72
N ALA A 6 -1.43 15.87 26.76
CA ALA A 6 -2.82 15.90 27.19
C ALA A 6 -3.54 14.78 26.44
N VAL A 7 -3.88 13.73 27.17
CA VAL A 7 -4.73 12.65 26.70
C VAL A 7 -6.04 13.32 26.30
N ALA A 8 -6.31 13.39 25.01
CA ALA A 8 -7.58 13.88 24.51
C ALA A 8 -8.71 13.13 25.23
N PRO A 9 -9.80 13.79 25.62
CA PRO A 9 -10.89 13.16 26.36
C PRO A 9 -11.34 11.92 25.59
N ALA A 10 -11.33 10.77 26.28
CA ALA A 10 -11.73 9.49 25.73
C ALA A 10 -13.09 9.63 25.03
N ALA A 11 -13.11 9.46 23.73
CA ALA A 11 -14.36 9.44 22.98
C ALA A 11 -15.30 8.42 23.62
N ALA A 12 -16.60 8.75 23.69
CA ALA A 12 -17.59 7.85 24.26
C ALA A 12 -17.43 6.44 23.68
N PRO A 13 -17.56 5.39 24.52
CA PRO A 13 -17.31 4.02 24.08
C PRO A 13 -18.19 3.69 22.89
N LEU A 14 -17.57 3.35 21.76
CA LEU A 14 -18.27 2.98 20.54
C LEU A 14 -19.11 1.72 20.79
N ASN A 15 -20.37 1.73 20.34
CA ASN A 15 -21.21 0.54 20.34
C ASN A 15 -20.52 -0.57 19.51
N PRO A 16 -20.53 -1.85 19.94
CA PRO A 16 -19.91 -2.97 19.20
C PRO A 16 -20.33 -3.04 17.72
N ALA A 17 -21.58 -2.76 17.41
CA ALA A 17 -22.08 -2.70 16.02
C ALA A 17 -21.42 -1.57 15.21
N GLN A 18 -21.27 -0.39 15.81
CA GLN A 18 -20.61 0.75 15.18
C GLN A 18 -19.11 0.48 14.95
N LYS A 19 -18.44 -0.13 15.92
CA LYS A 19 -17.05 -0.57 15.79
C LYS A 19 -16.85 -1.55 14.62
N THR A 20 -17.74 -2.55 14.53
CA THR A 20 -17.71 -3.53 13.42
C THR A 20 -17.95 -2.84 12.08
N LEU A 21 -18.88 -1.90 12.01
CA LEU A 21 -19.16 -1.15 10.77
C LEU A 21 -17.97 -0.29 10.33
N ILE A 22 -17.31 0.40 11.27
CA ILE A 22 -16.08 1.15 10.99
C ILE A 22 -15.02 0.21 10.43
N MET A 23 -14.74 -0.90 11.13
CA MET A 23 -13.75 -1.87 10.69
C MET A 23 -14.06 -2.42 9.30
N ALA A 24 -15.29 -2.82 9.04
CA ALA A 24 -15.71 -3.31 7.72
C ALA A 24 -15.52 -2.27 6.62
N SER A 25 -15.89 -1.01 6.89
CA SER A 25 -15.80 0.08 5.90
C SER A 25 -14.35 0.41 5.54
N ILE A 26 -13.46 0.55 6.52
CA ILE A 26 -12.05 0.81 6.26
C ILE A 26 -11.36 -0.40 5.62
N MET A 27 -11.75 -1.62 6.01
CA MET A 27 -11.24 -2.84 5.38
C MET A 27 -11.68 -2.98 3.93
N THR A 28 -12.90 -2.53 3.59
CA THR A 28 -13.34 -2.47 2.19
C THR A 28 -12.44 -1.55 1.36
N ALA A 29 -12.03 -0.38 1.89
CA ALA A 29 -11.10 0.52 1.19
C ALA A 29 -9.70 -0.12 1.04
N VAL A 30 -9.18 -0.80 2.07
CA VAL A 30 -7.90 -1.51 2.00
C VAL A 30 -7.95 -2.64 0.99
N THR A 31 -9.00 -3.45 1.02
CA THR A 31 -9.21 -4.55 0.07
C THR A 31 -9.31 -4.03 -1.37
N LEU A 32 -10.01 -2.90 -1.57
CA LEU A 32 -10.10 -2.23 -2.86
C LEU A 32 -8.70 -1.91 -3.44
N SER A 33 -7.82 -1.29 -2.64
CA SER A 33 -6.46 -1.00 -3.08
C SER A 33 -5.62 -2.24 -3.33
N ALA A 34 -5.79 -3.28 -2.52
CA ALA A 34 -5.05 -4.52 -2.64
C ALA A 34 -5.45 -5.32 -3.90
N ILE A 35 -6.74 -5.33 -4.22
CA ILE A 35 -7.24 -5.92 -5.48
C ILE A 35 -6.74 -5.12 -6.68
N ASP A 36 -6.88 -3.78 -6.67
CA ASP A 36 -6.44 -2.93 -7.79
C ASP A 36 -4.96 -3.10 -8.12
N ALA A 37 -4.11 -3.17 -7.11
CA ALA A 37 -2.67 -3.35 -7.30
C ALA A 37 -2.31 -4.67 -7.99
N THR A 38 -3.09 -5.74 -7.75
CA THR A 38 -2.81 -7.09 -8.26
C THR A 38 -3.58 -7.41 -9.54
N ILE A 39 -4.80 -6.89 -9.69
CA ILE A 39 -5.62 -7.11 -10.88
C ILE A 39 -5.01 -6.45 -12.12
N ALA A 40 -4.38 -5.27 -11.96
CA ALA A 40 -3.75 -4.54 -13.05
C ALA A 40 -2.56 -5.31 -13.66
N THR A 41 -1.82 -6.11 -12.87
CA THR A 41 -0.68 -6.88 -13.36
C THR A 41 -1.10 -7.96 -14.37
N VAL A 42 -2.24 -8.59 -14.15
CA VAL A 42 -2.79 -9.63 -15.04
C VAL A 42 -3.32 -9.04 -16.34
N ALA A 43 -3.86 -7.82 -16.28
CA ALA A 43 -4.43 -7.13 -17.43
C ALA A 43 -3.38 -6.50 -18.37
N LEU A 44 -2.11 -6.33 -17.94
CA LEU A 44 -1.06 -5.65 -18.70
C LEU A 44 -0.88 -6.13 -20.15
N PRO A 45 -0.80 -7.43 -20.46
CA PRO A 45 -0.62 -7.90 -21.85
C PRO A 45 -1.77 -7.48 -22.76
N HIS A 46 -3.00 -7.47 -22.25
CA HIS A 46 -4.19 -7.07 -23.01
C HIS A 46 -4.27 -5.54 -23.20
N MET A 47 -3.76 -4.77 -22.21
CA MET A 47 -3.65 -3.32 -22.33
C MET A 47 -2.63 -2.90 -23.39
N GLN A 48 -1.51 -3.64 -23.51
CA GLN A 48 -0.43 -3.33 -24.44
C GLN A 48 -0.95 -3.16 -25.88
N GLY A 49 -1.72 -4.14 -26.37
CA GLY A 49 -2.30 -4.09 -27.72
C GLY A 49 -3.31 -2.96 -27.87
N SER A 50 -4.21 -2.77 -26.90
CA SER A 50 -5.30 -1.81 -27.00
C SER A 50 -4.87 -0.35 -26.81
N LEU A 51 -3.77 -0.08 -26.10
CA LEU A 51 -3.20 1.24 -25.89
C LEU A 51 -2.06 1.56 -26.86
N SER A 52 -1.78 0.66 -27.82
CA SER A 52 -0.68 0.78 -28.79
C SER A 52 0.67 1.05 -28.13
N ALA A 53 0.94 0.35 -27.01
CA ALA A 53 2.13 0.54 -26.20
C ALA A 53 3.19 -0.52 -26.52
N GLY A 54 4.47 -0.12 -26.50
CA GLY A 54 5.59 -1.07 -26.51
C GLY A 54 5.68 -1.87 -25.20
N GLN A 55 6.37 -3.00 -25.24
CA GLN A 55 6.53 -3.88 -24.06
C GLN A 55 7.18 -3.14 -22.88
N ASP A 56 8.18 -2.29 -23.14
CA ASP A 56 8.85 -1.51 -22.11
C ASP A 56 8.01 -0.32 -21.62
N GLN A 57 7.06 0.13 -22.44
CA GLN A 57 6.21 1.26 -22.11
C GLN A 57 5.00 0.88 -21.25
N ILE A 58 4.46 -0.32 -21.43
CA ILE A 58 3.25 -0.73 -20.72
C ILE A 58 3.50 -0.87 -19.21
N THR A 59 4.73 -1.14 -18.79
CA THR A 59 5.11 -1.20 -17.37
C THR A 59 4.87 0.10 -16.64
N TRP A 60 4.88 1.25 -17.32
CA TRP A 60 4.54 2.55 -16.73
C TRP A 60 3.16 2.60 -16.09
N VAL A 61 2.23 1.75 -16.51
CA VAL A 61 0.91 1.63 -15.88
C VAL A 61 1.03 1.21 -14.41
N LEU A 62 1.98 0.34 -14.07
CA LEU A 62 2.24 -0.07 -12.69
C LEU A 62 3.20 0.89 -11.99
N THR A 63 4.33 1.20 -12.64
CA THR A 63 5.39 2.04 -12.08
C THR A 63 4.88 3.41 -11.67
N SER A 64 4.09 4.08 -12.52
CA SER A 64 3.55 5.40 -12.20
C SER A 64 2.63 5.41 -10.98
N TYR A 65 1.82 4.38 -10.82
CA TYR A 65 0.96 4.20 -9.66
C TYR A 65 1.77 4.00 -8.38
N ILE A 66 2.79 3.11 -8.41
CA ILE A 66 3.62 2.81 -7.25
C ILE A 66 4.45 4.02 -6.84
N ILE A 67 5.06 4.73 -7.80
CA ILE A 67 5.80 5.98 -7.52
C ILE A 67 4.89 7.01 -6.86
N ALA A 68 3.71 7.27 -7.45
CA ALA A 68 2.77 8.24 -6.93
C ALA A 68 2.29 7.88 -5.52
N GLN A 69 1.97 6.62 -5.27
CA GLN A 69 1.59 6.11 -3.95
C GLN A 69 2.72 6.27 -2.93
N THR A 70 3.94 5.88 -3.30
CA THR A 70 5.12 5.97 -2.44
C THR A 70 5.41 7.42 -2.05
N LEU A 71 5.36 8.35 -3.02
CA LEU A 71 5.60 9.77 -2.76
C LEU A 71 4.48 10.44 -1.96
N ALA A 72 3.24 10.02 -2.14
CA ALA A 72 2.11 10.59 -1.42
C ALA A 72 1.95 10.04 0.01
N THR A 73 2.42 8.81 0.28
CA THR A 73 2.27 8.16 1.60
C THR A 73 2.83 9.00 2.78
N PRO A 74 4.02 9.59 2.71
CA PRO A 74 4.52 10.43 3.78
C PRO A 74 3.65 11.68 4.06
N LEU A 75 2.93 12.19 3.06
CA LEU A 75 2.06 13.36 3.20
C LEU A 75 0.77 13.08 3.98
N VAL A 76 0.37 11.82 4.07
CA VAL A 76 -0.93 11.41 4.61
C VAL A 76 -1.16 11.93 6.01
N SER A 77 -0.18 11.80 6.91
CA SER A 77 -0.31 12.24 8.30
C SER A 77 -0.50 13.76 8.40
N TRP A 78 0.28 14.51 7.64
CA TRP A 78 0.18 15.97 7.63
C TRP A 78 -1.16 16.47 7.04
N VAL A 79 -1.63 15.85 5.96
CA VAL A 79 -2.94 16.19 5.38
C VAL A 79 -4.07 15.79 6.35
N ALA A 80 -3.95 14.64 7.03
CA ALA A 80 -4.91 14.18 8.02
C ALA A 80 -5.07 15.14 9.20
N GLU A 81 -3.96 15.77 9.66
CA GLU A 81 -3.98 16.79 10.71
C GLU A 81 -4.72 18.07 10.28
N ARG A 82 -4.73 18.40 8.99
CA ARG A 82 -5.38 19.61 8.46
C ARG A 82 -6.84 19.43 8.04
N VAL A 83 -7.14 18.33 7.37
CA VAL A 83 -8.45 18.08 6.77
C VAL A 83 -9.34 17.21 7.69
N GLY A 84 -8.70 16.52 8.64
CA GLY A 84 -9.34 15.53 9.49
C GLY A 84 -9.32 14.14 8.84
N ARG A 85 -9.17 13.11 9.67
CA ARG A 85 -8.99 11.72 9.21
C ARG A 85 -10.17 11.20 8.38
N LYS A 86 -11.40 11.46 8.82
CA LYS A 86 -12.62 11.06 8.09
C LYS A 86 -12.66 11.69 6.70
N ASN A 87 -12.51 13.02 6.64
CA ASN A 87 -12.58 13.75 5.38
C ASN A 87 -11.48 13.33 4.42
N LEU A 88 -10.24 13.17 4.92
CA LEU A 88 -9.14 12.68 4.10
C LEU A 88 -9.44 11.30 3.52
N LEU A 89 -9.89 10.37 4.35
CA LEU A 89 -10.19 9.01 3.88
C LEU A 89 -11.33 9.02 2.84
N MET A 90 -12.37 9.84 3.06
CA MET A 90 -13.46 10.01 2.09
C MET A 90 -12.98 10.60 0.76
N ILE A 91 -12.15 11.66 0.80
CA ILE A 91 -11.59 12.28 -0.39
C ILE A 91 -10.71 11.25 -1.14
N CYS A 92 -9.90 10.49 -0.41
CA CYS A 92 -9.03 9.48 -1.00
C CYS A 92 -9.82 8.32 -1.63
N VAL A 93 -10.86 7.80 -0.98
CA VAL A 93 -11.69 6.73 -1.56
C VAL A 93 -12.46 7.24 -2.77
N ALA A 94 -13.04 8.45 -2.69
CA ALA A 94 -13.74 9.06 -3.84
C ALA A 94 -12.78 9.31 -5.01
N GLY A 95 -11.63 9.94 -4.75
CA GLY A 95 -10.63 10.24 -5.75
C GLY A 95 -10.04 8.99 -6.39
N PHE A 96 -9.74 7.96 -5.59
CA PHE A 96 -9.31 6.66 -6.10
C PHE A 96 -10.34 6.02 -7.02
N THR A 97 -11.60 6.00 -6.61
CA THR A 97 -12.70 5.41 -7.39
C THR A 97 -12.89 6.14 -8.72
N LEU A 98 -12.88 7.48 -8.69
CA LEU A 98 -12.98 8.29 -9.90
C LEU A 98 -11.77 8.12 -10.83
N ALA A 99 -10.56 8.08 -10.27
CA ALA A 99 -9.35 7.82 -11.04
C ALA A 99 -9.35 6.41 -11.65
N SER A 100 -9.88 5.41 -10.92
CA SER A 100 -10.05 4.06 -11.45
C SER A 100 -11.04 4.01 -12.61
N MET A 101 -12.17 4.72 -12.52
CA MET A 101 -13.09 4.86 -13.65
C MET A 101 -12.40 5.50 -14.86
N ALA A 102 -11.60 6.55 -14.62
CA ALA A 102 -10.84 7.20 -15.69
C ALA A 102 -9.83 6.23 -16.34
N CYS A 103 -9.16 5.37 -15.57
CA CYS A 103 -8.33 4.28 -16.11
C CYS A 103 -9.14 3.34 -17.01
N GLY A 104 -10.36 2.98 -16.60
CA GLY A 104 -11.24 2.10 -17.38
C GLY A 104 -11.67 2.69 -18.74
N ILE A 105 -11.67 4.00 -18.89
CA ILE A 105 -12.04 4.68 -20.15
C ILE A 105 -10.83 5.24 -20.91
N ALA A 106 -9.59 5.02 -20.46
CA ALA A 106 -8.38 5.49 -21.10
C ALA A 106 -8.26 4.97 -22.54
N MET A 107 -7.90 5.85 -23.47
CA MET A 107 -7.79 5.55 -24.91
C MET A 107 -6.34 5.37 -25.37
N ASN A 108 -5.38 5.87 -24.62
CA ASN A 108 -3.96 5.79 -24.92
C ASN A 108 -3.11 5.68 -23.65
N LEU A 109 -1.85 5.29 -23.81
CA LEU A 109 -0.92 5.10 -22.68
C LEU A 109 -0.70 6.36 -21.83
N PRO A 110 -0.48 7.57 -22.40
CA PRO A 110 -0.31 8.78 -21.58
C PRO A 110 -1.51 9.09 -20.68
N GLN A 111 -2.74 8.92 -21.17
CA GLN A 111 -3.94 9.07 -20.35
C GLN A 111 -3.97 8.04 -19.22
N MET A 112 -3.69 6.78 -19.54
CA MET A 112 -3.64 5.69 -18.53
C MET A 112 -2.62 6.02 -17.46
N VAL A 113 -1.39 6.40 -17.81
CA VAL A 113 -0.33 6.77 -16.87
C VAL A 113 -0.77 7.95 -15.99
N GLY A 114 -1.35 9.00 -16.59
CA GLY A 114 -1.86 10.16 -15.84
C GLY A 114 -2.94 9.76 -14.80
N PHE A 115 -3.89 8.91 -15.20
CA PHE A 115 -4.93 8.43 -14.30
C PHE A 115 -4.38 7.48 -13.22
N ARG A 116 -3.38 6.66 -13.53
CA ARG A 116 -2.66 5.81 -12.57
C ARG A 116 -1.88 6.64 -11.54
N ILE A 117 -1.27 7.76 -11.94
CA ILE A 117 -0.64 8.70 -10.99
C ILE A 117 -1.70 9.23 -10.01
N LEU A 118 -2.83 9.72 -10.50
CA LEU A 118 -3.92 10.21 -9.64
C LEU A 118 -4.43 9.12 -8.70
N GLN A 119 -4.63 7.92 -9.21
CA GLN A 119 -5.09 6.77 -8.44
C GLN A 119 -4.09 6.40 -7.34
N GLY A 120 -2.77 6.41 -7.65
CA GLY A 120 -1.70 6.18 -6.67
C GLY A 120 -1.67 7.22 -5.55
N VAL A 121 -1.81 8.50 -5.88
CA VAL A 121 -1.88 9.59 -4.88
C VAL A 121 -3.03 9.37 -3.90
N PHE A 122 -4.22 9.08 -4.40
CA PHE A 122 -5.38 8.83 -3.53
C PHE A 122 -5.29 7.51 -2.76
N CYS A 123 -4.63 6.49 -3.31
CA CYS A 123 -4.43 5.21 -2.64
C CYS A 123 -3.50 5.30 -1.42
N ALA A 124 -2.58 6.26 -1.42
CA ALA A 124 -1.53 6.41 -0.42
C ALA A 124 -2.05 6.45 1.03
N ALA A 125 -3.27 6.96 1.23
CA ALA A 125 -3.88 7.10 2.55
C ALA A 125 -4.51 5.80 3.09
N PHE A 126 -4.84 4.81 2.26
CA PHE A 126 -5.68 3.68 2.67
C PHE A 126 -5.02 2.84 3.77
N MET A 127 -3.80 2.37 3.55
CA MET A 127 -3.10 1.54 4.53
C MET A 127 -2.81 2.25 5.85
N PRO A 128 -2.12 3.41 5.87
CA PRO A 128 -1.76 4.07 7.13
C PRO A 128 -2.99 4.58 7.89
N MET A 129 -4.00 5.09 7.19
CA MET A 129 -5.22 5.56 7.84
C MET A 129 -6.06 4.42 8.41
N ALA A 130 -6.20 3.32 7.66
CA ALA A 130 -6.91 2.14 8.13
C ALA A 130 -6.27 1.58 9.39
N GLN A 131 -4.95 1.41 9.40
CA GLN A 131 -4.23 0.87 10.55
C GLN A 131 -4.33 1.81 11.76
N SER A 132 -4.17 3.13 11.57
CA SER A 132 -4.31 4.13 12.63
C SER A 132 -5.73 4.08 13.23
N ILE A 133 -6.78 4.11 12.40
CA ILE A 133 -8.17 4.07 12.88
C ILE A 133 -8.46 2.75 13.61
N MET A 134 -7.95 1.63 13.09
CA MET A 134 -8.14 0.33 13.75
C MET A 134 -7.51 0.27 15.14
N PHE A 135 -6.36 0.90 15.34
CA PHE A 135 -5.75 0.98 16.67
C PHE A 135 -6.49 1.93 17.59
N ASP A 136 -6.99 3.07 17.08
CA ASP A 136 -7.72 4.04 17.89
C ASP A 136 -9.06 3.50 18.42
N ILE A 137 -9.76 2.66 17.65
CA ILE A 137 -11.06 2.11 18.07
C ILE A 137 -10.95 0.82 18.88
N ASN A 138 -9.77 0.21 18.96
CA ASN A 138 -9.53 -1.02 19.72
C ASN A 138 -8.66 -0.73 20.94
N GLU A 139 -8.94 -1.42 22.06
CA GLU A 139 -8.08 -1.36 23.23
C GLU A 139 -6.70 -1.99 22.95
N PRO A 140 -5.63 -1.55 23.64
CA PRO A 140 -4.27 -2.09 23.41
C PRO A 140 -4.17 -3.62 23.49
N LYS A 141 -4.99 -4.26 24.34
CA LYS A 141 -5.05 -5.72 24.44
C LYS A 141 -5.58 -6.41 23.18
N ASP A 142 -6.39 -5.70 22.37
CA ASP A 142 -7.01 -6.20 21.16
C ASP A 142 -6.25 -5.80 19.87
N HIS A 143 -5.15 -5.02 19.99
CA HIS A 143 -4.37 -4.56 18.82
C HIS A 143 -3.83 -5.71 17.96
N ALA A 144 -3.43 -6.84 18.59
CA ALA A 144 -2.97 -8.02 17.84
C ALA A 144 -4.11 -8.61 16.97
N LYS A 145 -5.33 -8.66 17.50
CA LYS A 145 -6.52 -9.12 16.78
C LYS A 145 -6.90 -8.14 15.66
N ALA A 146 -6.85 -6.84 15.93
CA ALA A 146 -7.09 -5.80 14.93
C ALA A 146 -6.07 -5.89 13.79
N SER A 147 -4.79 -6.06 14.10
CA SER A 147 -3.72 -6.25 13.09
C SER A 147 -3.93 -7.50 12.25
N ALA A 148 -4.40 -8.60 12.85
CA ALA A 148 -4.72 -9.82 12.10
C ALA A 148 -5.89 -9.61 11.12
N ILE A 149 -6.95 -8.91 11.54
CA ILE A 149 -8.08 -8.56 10.66
C ILE A 149 -7.60 -7.66 9.52
N PHE A 150 -6.76 -6.65 9.83
CA PHE A 150 -6.15 -5.78 8.83
C PHE A 150 -5.34 -6.59 7.81
N GLY A 151 -4.45 -7.46 8.27
CA GLY A 151 -3.65 -8.30 7.41
C GLY A 151 -4.48 -9.24 6.54
N MET A 152 -5.57 -9.82 7.07
CA MET A 152 -6.49 -10.63 6.27
C MET A 152 -7.09 -9.83 5.12
N GLY A 153 -7.52 -8.59 5.35
CA GLY A 153 -8.05 -7.73 4.28
C GLY A 153 -7.03 -7.37 3.22
N VAL A 154 -5.78 -7.13 3.62
CA VAL A 154 -4.67 -6.89 2.67
C VAL A 154 -4.41 -8.12 1.79
N MET A 155 -4.54 -9.34 2.35
CA MET A 155 -4.29 -10.59 1.62
C MET A 155 -5.39 -10.95 0.62
N VAL A 156 -6.56 -10.32 0.69
CA VAL A 156 -7.62 -10.52 -0.31
C VAL A 156 -7.14 -10.14 -1.72
N GLY A 157 -6.34 -9.07 -1.86
CA GLY A 157 -5.81 -8.63 -3.14
C GLY A 157 -4.95 -9.68 -3.83
N PRO A 158 -3.84 -10.14 -3.24
CA PRO A 158 -2.98 -11.17 -3.82
C PRO A 158 -3.68 -12.49 -4.12
N ILE A 159 -4.75 -12.82 -3.39
CA ILE A 159 -5.50 -14.07 -3.59
C ILE A 159 -6.50 -13.92 -4.74
N PHE A 160 -7.37 -12.92 -4.64
CA PHE A 160 -8.50 -12.77 -5.55
C PHE A 160 -8.19 -11.90 -6.76
N GLY A 161 -7.18 -11.01 -6.67
CA GLY A 161 -6.82 -10.11 -7.77
C GLY A 161 -6.48 -10.84 -9.06
N PRO A 162 -5.55 -11.80 -9.08
CA PRO A 162 -5.24 -12.55 -10.29
C PRO A 162 -6.44 -13.35 -10.83
N ILE A 163 -7.23 -13.98 -9.97
CA ILE A 163 -8.42 -14.76 -10.35
C ILE A 163 -9.47 -13.86 -11.00
N LEU A 164 -9.80 -12.75 -10.31
CA LEU A 164 -10.78 -11.77 -10.82
C LEU A 164 -10.26 -11.07 -12.07
N GLY A 165 -8.97 -10.71 -12.09
CA GLY A 165 -8.33 -10.04 -13.23
C GLY A 165 -8.33 -10.92 -14.48
N GLY A 166 -7.94 -12.20 -14.36
CA GLY A 166 -8.01 -13.17 -15.43
C GLY A 166 -9.44 -13.35 -15.93
N TRP A 167 -10.38 -13.62 -15.03
CA TRP A 167 -11.78 -13.81 -15.40
C TRP A 167 -12.40 -12.59 -16.10
N LEU A 168 -12.18 -11.38 -15.57
CA LEU A 168 -12.71 -10.15 -16.16
C LEU A 168 -12.07 -9.85 -17.52
N THR A 169 -10.78 -10.09 -17.67
CA THR A 169 -10.05 -9.83 -18.90
C THR A 169 -10.47 -10.79 -20.00
N ASP A 170 -10.61 -12.08 -19.68
CA ASP A 170 -10.96 -13.14 -20.63
C ASP A 170 -12.45 -13.11 -21.01
N SER A 171 -13.36 -12.85 -20.02
CA SER A 171 -14.80 -12.91 -20.23
C SER A 171 -15.39 -11.61 -20.79
N MET A 172 -14.78 -10.46 -20.49
CA MET A 172 -15.30 -9.15 -20.86
C MET A 172 -14.25 -8.30 -21.57
N ASN A 173 -13.43 -7.58 -20.80
CA ASN A 173 -12.38 -6.68 -21.30
C ASN A 173 -11.51 -6.25 -20.12
N TRP A 174 -10.22 -6.01 -20.31
CA TRP A 174 -9.30 -5.50 -19.29
C TRP A 174 -9.78 -4.21 -18.59
N ARG A 175 -10.61 -3.40 -19.25
CA ARG A 175 -11.18 -2.16 -18.68
C ARG A 175 -12.02 -2.44 -17.44
N TRP A 176 -12.68 -3.59 -17.36
CA TRP A 176 -13.47 -3.99 -16.20
C TRP A 176 -12.62 -4.22 -14.96
N CYS A 177 -11.32 -4.49 -15.10
CA CYS A 177 -10.40 -4.57 -13.96
C CYS A 177 -10.34 -3.26 -13.17
N PHE A 178 -10.60 -2.13 -13.82
CA PHE A 178 -10.68 -0.82 -13.18
C PHE A 178 -12.13 -0.43 -12.80
N LEU A 179 -13.10 -0.78 -13.65
CA LEU A 179 -14.50 -0.43 -13.42
C LEU A 179 -15.11 -1.19 -12.23
N ILE A 180 -14.62 -2.38 -11.89
CA ILE A 180 -15.07 -3.15 -10.71
C ILE A 180 -14.81 -2.40 -9.39
N ASN A 181 -13.87 -1.46 -9.39
CA ASN A 181 -13.58 -0.64 -8.22
C ASN A 181 -14.71 0.35 -7.90
N LEU A 182 -15.61 0.65 -8.85
CA LEU A 182 -16.72 1.59 -8.64
C LEU A 182 -17.73 1.11 -7.59
N PRO A 183 -18.36 -0.07 -7.71
CA PRO A 183 -19.30 -0.53 -6.69
C PRO A 183 -18.63 -0.71 -5.32
N ILE A 184 -17.39 -1.21 -5.28
CA ILE A 184 -16.66 -1.42 -4.02
C ILE A 184 -16.31 -0.07 -3.38
N GLY A 185 -15.88 0.92 -4.19
CA GLY A 185 -15.58 2.26 -3.73
C GLY A 185 -16.80 3.00 -3.18
N ILE A 186 -17.95 2.87 -3.83
CA ILE A 186 -19.22 3.43 -3.33
C ILE A 186 -19.60 2.82 -1.99
N LEU A 187 -19.49 1.49 -1.84
CA LEU A 187 -19.76 0.81 -0.56
C LEU A 187 -18.81 1.27 0.54
N ALA A 188 -17.51 1.38 0.24
CA ALA A 188 -16.51 1.90 1.18
C ALA A 188 -16.84 3.34 1.60
N LEU A 189 -17.19 4.20 0.64
CA LEU A 189 -17.54 5.61 0.88
C LEU A 189 -18.77 5.74 1.77
N ALA A 190 -19.84 5.01 1.43
CA ALA A 190 -21.08 5.00 2.20
C ALA A 190 -20.85 4.51 3.64
N GLY A 191 -20.05 3.44 3.80
CA GLY A 191 -19.70 2.89 5.10
C GLY A 191 -18.87 3.87 5.94
N ILE A 192 -17.84 4.50 5.36
CA ILE A 192 -17.01 5.51 6.04
C ILE A 192 -17.85 6.72 6.43
N TRP A 193 -18.67 7.21 5.53
CA TRP A 193 -19.56 8.36 5.79
C TRP A 193 -20.50 8.09 6.97
N ALA A 194 -21.13 6.92 6.99
CA ALA A 194 -22.09 6.53 8.01
C ALA A 194 -21.47 6.19 9.37
N SER A 195 -20.26 5.64 9.40
CA SER A 195 -19.70 5.03 10.60
C SER A 195 -18.65 5.87 11.31
N LEU A 196 -17.77 6.59 10.57
CA LEU A 196 -16.71 7.37 11.21
C LEU A 196 -17.24 8.67 11.80
N PRO A 197 -16.88 9.00 13.06
CA PRO A 197 -17.22 10.29 13.66
C PRO A 197 -16.49 11.45 12.95
N GLY A 198 -17.21 12.55 12.72
CA GLY A 198 -16.71 13.69 11.95
C GLY A 198 -15.81 14.68 12.72
N LYS A 199 -15.66 14.52 14.02
CA LYS A 199 -14.89 15.47 14.85
C LYS A 199 -13.44 15.00 14.95
N THR A 200 -12.54 15.68 14.27
CA THR A 200 -11.09 15.60 14.51
C THR A 200 -10.59 17.02 14.75
N GLU A 201 -9.90 17.26 15.84
CA GLU A 201 -9.23 18.53 16.06
C GLU A 201 -8.16 18.68 14.98
N THR A 202 -8.28 19.75 14.20
CA THR A 202 -7.33 20.05 13.14
C THR A 202 -6.19 20.86 13.75
N GLN A 203 -4.96 20.38 13.63
CA GLN A 203 -3.77 21.10 14.05
C GLN A 203 -3.07 21.70 12.82
N LYS A 204 -2.73 22.99 12.89
CA LYS A 204 -1.96 23.67 11.83
C LYS A 204 -0.46 23.47 12.08
N ARG A 205 0.09 22.35 11.70
CA ARG A 205 1.54 22.14 11.68
C ARG A 205 2.15 22.68 10.39
N SER A 206 3.30 23.36 10.47
CA SER A 206 4.04 23.77 9.27
C SER A 206 4.54 22.55 8.51
N PHE A 207 4.47 22.63 7.18
CA PHE A 207 4.97 21.54 6.32
C PHE A 207 6.43 21.80 5.94
N ASP A 208 7.27 20.81 6.12
CA ASP A 208 8.67 20.85 5.69
C ASP A 208 8.76 20.47 4.20
N ILE A 209 8.52 21.48 3.33
CA ILE A 209 8.56 21.31 1.88
C ILE A 209 9.94 20.83 1.41
N MET A 210 11.02 21.35 2.01
CA MET A 210 12.39 21.05 1.62
C MET A 210 12.76 19.61 1.96
N GLY A 211 12.50 19.19 3.20
CA GLY A 211 12.71 17.79 3.62
C GLY A 211 11.90 16.80 2.79
N PHE A 212 10.63 17.13 2.51
CA PHE A 212 9.80 16.32 1.63
C PHE A 212 10.34 16.25 0.20
N SER A 213 10.80 17.37 -0.37
CA SER A 213 11.34 17.38 -1.73
C SER A 213 12.60 16.51 -1.86
N PHE A 214 13.48 16.53 -0.88
CA PHE A 214 14.67 15.66 -0.86
C PHE A 214 14.29 14.19 -0.71
N LEU A 215 13.35 13.87 0.16
CA LEU A 215 12.80 12.52 0.30
C LEU A 215 12.15 12.04 -1.01
N ALA A 216 11.36 12.89 -1.65
CA ALA A 216 10.71 12.57 -2.91
C ALA A 216 11.73 12.34 -4.04
N LEU A 217 12.78 13.15 -4.12
CA LEU A 217 13.88 12.97 -5.06
C LEU A 217 14.56 11.61 -4.85
N PHE A 218 14.85 11.25 -3.60
CA PHE A 218 15.44 9.95 -3.26
C PHE A 218 14.52 8.80 -3.67
N LEU A 219 13.27 8.78 -3.19
CA LEU A 219 12.35 7.66 -3.39
C LEU A 219 11.94 7.46 -4.83
N ALA A 220 11.68 8.56 -5.59
CA ALA A 220 11.30 8.46 -6.99
C ALA A 220 12.43 7.86 -7.84
N ASN A 221 13.66 8.34 -7.64
CA ASN A 221 14.80 7.82 -8.42
C ASN A 221 15.17 6.39 -7.97
N LEU A 222 15.09 6.07 -6.69
CA LEU A 222 15.29 4.70 -6.20
C LEU A 222 14.28 3.73 -6.84
N GLN A 223 13.01 4.13 -6.92
CA GLN A 223 11.97 3.32 -7.56
C GLN A 223 12.26 3.12 -9.05
N LEU A 224 12.70 4.18 -9.76
CA LEU A 224 13.08 4.07 -11.18
C LEU A 224 14.29 3.15 -11.40
N ILE A 225 15.30 3.19 -10.52
CA ILE A 225 16.44 2.26 -10.58
C ILE A 225 15.96 0.81 -10.48
N LEU A 226 15.11 0.52 -9.48
CA LEU A 226 14.63 -0.83 -9.21
C LEU A 226 13.70 -1.36 -10.30
N ASP A 227 12.89 -0.48 -10.89
CA ASP A 227 11.91 -0.85 -11.91
C ASP A 227 12.55 -1.01 -13.30
N ARG A 228 13.43 -0.09 -13.69
CA ARG A 228 14.03 -0.08 -15.02
C ARG A 228 15.35 -0.83 -15.13
N GLY A 229 16.04 -1.01 -13.99
CA GLY A 229 17.35 -1.66 -13.94
C GLY A 229 17.40 -3.01 -14.65
N PRO A 230 16.49 -3.96 -14.37
CA PRO A 230 16.50 -5.27 -15.01
C PRO A 230 16.36 -5.21 -16.54
N GLY A 231 15.53 -4.29 -17.06
CA GLY A 231 15.31 -4.13 -18.50
C GLY A 231 16.43 -3.38 -19.24
N GLN A 232 17.35 -2.75 -18.50
CA GLN A 232 18.44 -1.92 -19.05
C GLN A 232 19.83 -2.45 -18.71
N ASP A 233 19.95 -3.73 -18.34
CA ASP A 233 21.20 -4.35 -17.87
C ASP A 233 21.89 -3.51 -16.76
N TRP A 234 21.10 -2.92 -15.87
CA TRP A 234 21.53 -2.15 -14.72
C TRP A 234 22.47 -1.00 -15.11
N PHE A 235 23.67 -0.95 -14.55
CA PHE A 235 24.66 0.11 -14.73
C PHE A 235 25.29 0.17 -16.13
N SER A 236 24.87 -0.65 -17.08
CA SER A 236 25.23 -0.53 -18.48
C SER A 236 24.55 0.66 -19.16
N ALA A 237 23.37 1.08 -18.67
CA ALA A 237 22.64 2.22 -19.21
C ALA A 237 22.97 3.52 -18.48
N GLN A 238 23.19 4.60 -19.24
CA GLN A 238 23.50 5.92 -18.68
C GLN A 238 22.36 6.46 -17.81
N GLU A 239 21.10 6.15 -18.13
CA GLU A 239 19.95 6.61 -17.35
C GLU A 239 19.95 6.06 -15.92
N ILE A 240 20.41 4.81 -15.70
CA ILE A 240 20.49 4.21 -14.36
C ILE A 240 21.54 4.92 -13.50
N TRP A 241 22.67 5.35 -14.09
CA TRP A 241 23.65 6.18 -13.40
C TRP A 241 23.09 7.53 -12.98
N ILE A 242 22.26 8.18 -13.84
CA ILE A 242 21.62 9.45 -13.52
C ILE A 242 20.65 9.26 -12.35
N TYR A 243 19.78 8.23 -12.40
CA TYR A 243 18.84 7.94 -11.30
C TYR A 243 19.60 7.61 -10.01
N THR A 244 20.69 6.87 -10.08
CA THR A 244 21.54 6.52 -8.92
C THR A 244 22.16 7.78 -8.30
N ALA A 245 22.71 8.67 -9.11
CA ALA A 245 23.28 9.92 -8.63
C ALA A 245 22.21 10.81 -7.98
N LEU A 246 21.03 10.98 -8.63
CA LEU A 246 19.92 11.76 -8.09
C LEU A 246 19.37 11.17 -6.79
N SER A 247 19.26 9.84 -6.73
CA SER A 247 18.84 9.13 -5.51
C SER A 247 19.83 9.33 -4.37
N ALA A 248 21.13 9.18 -4.63
CA ALA A 248 22.16 9.39 -3.63
C ALA A 248 22.20 10.84 -3.12
N ILE A 249 22.10 11.83 -4.04
CA ILE A 249 22.01 13.25 -3.68
C ILE A 249 20.76 13.51 -2.84
N GLY A 250 19.59 13.00 -3.27
CA GLY A 250 18.34 13.14 -2.54
C GLY A 250 18.42 12.58 -1.12
N LEU A 251 18.99 11.38 -0.96
CA LEU A 251 19.20 10.77 0.34
C LEU A 251 20.16 11.58 1.21
N TYR A 252 21.31 11.99 0.67
CA TYR A 252 22.27 12.82 1.39
C TYR A 252 21.65 14.13 1.89
N LEU A 253 20.98 14.86 1.01
CA LEU A 253 20.32 16.12 1.35
C LEU A 253 19.19 15.92 2.37
N PHE A 254 18.41 14.85 2.23
CA PHE A 254 17.36 14.50 3.20
C PHE A 254 17.95 14.22 4.60
N VAL A 255 19.02 13.42 4.67
CA VAL A 255 19.69 13.11 5.94
C VAL A 255 20.25 14.39 6.58
N VAL A 256 21.03 15.19 5.83
CA VAL A 256 21.59 16.44 6.33
C VAL A 256 20.48 17.39 6.81
N HIS A 257 19.43 17.56 6.02
CA HIS A 257 18.30 18.40 6.36
C HIS A 257 17.59 17.91 7.64
N THR A 258 17.37 16.61 7.79
CA THR A 258 16.72 16.00 8.97
C THR A 258 17.47 16.31 10.26
N PHE A 259 18.81 16.38 10.22
CA PHE A 259 19.62 16.70 11.42
C PHE A 259 19.87 18.20 11.63
N THR A 260 19.66 19.04 10.62
CA THR A 260 19.97 20.48 10.70
C THR A 260 18.73 21.38 10.80
N ALA A 261 17.58 20.91 10.31
CA ALA A 261 16.35 21.69 10.30
C ALA A 261 15.72 21.80 11.70
N LYS A 262 15.15 22.97 12.00
CA LYS A 262 14.46 23.24 13.28
C LYS A 262 13.18 22.40 13.47
N ALA A 263 12.49 22.09 12.37
CA ALA A 263 11.26 21.30 12.38
C ALA A 263 11.30 20.32 11.17
N PRO A 264 12.12 19.27 11.24
CA PRO A 264 12.28 18.35 10.15
C PRO A 264 11.02 17.51 9.92
N PHE A 265 10.87 17.01 8.70
CA PHE A 265 9.76 16.15 8.29
C PHE A 265 9.61 14.91 9.18
N PHE A 266 10.73 14.24 9.47
CA PHE A 266 10.83 13.19 10.49
C PHE A 266 11.69 13.65 11.65
N SER A 267 11.21 13.45 12.89
CA SER A 267 12.04 13.71 14.06
C SER A 267 13.17 12.67 14.17
N PRO A 268 14.45 13.09 14.24
CA PRO A 268 15.57 12.14 14.40
C PRO A 268 15.45 11.27 15.65
N SER A 269 14.74 11.72 16.67
CA SER A 269 14.53 10.97 17.92
C SER A 269 13.81 9.63 17.72
N ILE A 270 13.03 9.49 16.64
CA ILE A 270 12.34 8.22 16.31
C ILE A 270 13.35 7.11 16.04
N PHE A 271 14.47 7.45 15.40
CA PHE A 271 15.55 6.48 15.09
C PHE A 271 16.41 6.12 16.30
N ALA A 272 16.28 6.86 17.42
CA ALA A 272 16.93 6.50 18.68
C ALA A 272 16.19 5.35 19.42
N ASP A 273 14.92 5.12 19.10
CA ASP A 273 14.16 4.00 19.67
C ASP A 273 14.55 2.69 18.96
N ARG A 274 15.19 1.79 19.71
CA ARG A 274 15.63 0.49 19.22
C ARG A 274 14.47 -0.37 18.70
N ASN A 275 13.30 -0.32 19.34
CA ASN A 275 12.14 -1.10 18.92
C ASN A 275 11.59 -0.59 17.59
N PHE A 276 11.58 0.72 17.39
CA PHE A 276 11.18 1.32 16.13
C PHE A 276 12.11 0.89 14.98
N VAL A 277 13.42 0.98 15.17
CA VAL A 277 14.43 0.63 14.14
C VAL A 277 14.33 -0.86 13.79
N ILE A 278 14.28 -1.75 14.80
CA ILE A 278 14.15 -3.19 14.57
C ILE A 278 12.83 -3.51 13.88
N GLY A 279 11.71 -2.95 14.34
CA GLY A 279 10.38 -3.18 13.77
C GLY A 279 10.29 -2.74 12.31
N THR A 280 10.84 -1.57 12.00
CA THR A 280 10.88 -1.04 10.61
C THR A 280 11.76 -1.90 9.71
N SER A 281 12.95 -2.33 10.20
CA SER A 281 13.85 -3.21 9.44
C SER A 281 13.20 -4.57 9.15
N LEU A 282 12.55 -5.18 10.14
CA LEU A 282 11.82 -6.44 9.96
C LEU A 282 10.64 -6.28 9.01
N SER A 283 9.91 -5.16 9.08
CA SER A 283 8.80 -4.86 8.16
C SER A 283 9.28 -4.69 6.72
N PHE A 284 10.44 -4.04 6.54
CA PHE A 284 11.09 -3.90 5.22
C PHE A 284 11.46 -5.26 4.63
N LEU A 285 12.14 -6.11 5.41
CA LEU A 285 12.51 -7.46 4.97
C LEU A 285 11.30 -8.32 4.65
N PHE A 286 10.28 -8.30 5.50
CA PHE A 286 9.04 -9.03 5.28
C PHE A 286 8.32 -8.54 4.01
N GLY A 287 8.21 -7.21 3.84
CA GLY A 287 7.64 -6.62 2.63
C GLY A 287 8.38 -7.05 1.37
N ALA A 288 9.71 -6.97 1.36
CA ALA A 288 10.54 -7.39 0.24
C ALA A 288 10.29 -8.87 -0.13
N LEU A 289 10.26 -9.78 0.86
CA LEU A 289 10.00 -11.21 0.64
C LEU A 289 8.59 -11.48 0.08
N VAL A 290 7.57 -10.86 0.68
CA VAL A 290 6.17 -11.09 0.28
C VAL A 290 5.90 -10.53 -1.12
N PHE A 291 6.32 -9.30 -1.39
CA PHE A 291 6.06 -8.66 -2.69
C PHE A 291 6.88 -9.28 -3.81
N SER A 292 8.16 -9.60 -3.57
CA SER A 292 9.02 -10.27 -4.56
C SER A 292 8.41 -11.62 -4.99
N SER A 293 8.05 -12.46 -4.02
CA SER A 293 7.44 -13.75 -4.32
C SER A 293 6.06 -13.62 -4.97
N SER A 294 5.26 -12.62 -4.57
CA SER A 294 3.94 -12.39 -5.15
C SER A 294 4.00 -11.93 -6.62
N ALA A 295 5.08 -11.25 -7.02
CA ALA A 295 5.31 -10.84 -8.40
C ALA A 295 5.90 -11.97 -9.25
N GLN A 296 6.84 -12.73 -8.71
CA GLN A 296 7.60 -13.72 -9.49
C GLN A 296 6.84 -15.03 -9.71
N PHE A 297 6.12 -15.55 -8.72
CA PHE A 297 5.45 -16.83 -8.85
C PHE A 297 4.38 -16.87 -9.97
N PRO A 298 3.47 -15.89 -10.09
CA PRO A 298 2.51 -15.90 -11.20
C PRO A 298 3.21 -15.87 -12.56
N THR A 299 4.25 -15.05 -12.71
CA THR A 299 5.01 -14.93 -13.96
C THR A 299 5.72 -16.25 -14.29
N MET A 300 6.34 -16.90 -13.30
CA MET A 300 7.00 -18.18 -13.47
C MET A 300 6.03 -19.28 -13.89
N LEU A 301 4.85 -19.37 -13.24
CA LEU A 301 3.83 -20.35 -13.57
C LEU A 301 3.30 -20.16 -14.99
N GLN A 302 3.11 -18.92 -15.43
CA GLN A 302 2.64 -18.63 -16.78
C GLN A 302 3.72 -18.83 -17.84
N SER A 303 4.95 -18.34 -17.61
CA SER A 303 6.03 -18.37 -18.60
C SER A 303 6.73 -19.72 -18.73
N LEU A 304 6.94 -20.44 -17.62
CA LEU A 304 7.65 -21.73 -17.62
C LEU A 304 6.72 -22.94 -17.76
N LEU A 305 5.54 -22.88 -17.12
CA LEU A 305 4.57 -24.00 -17.14
C LEU A 305 3.44 -23.79 -18.13
N GLY A 306 3.37 -22.63 -18.81
CA GLY A 306 2.34 -22.34 -19.81
C GLY A 306 0.91 -22.26 -19.25
N LEU A 307 0.76 -22.06 -17.92
CA LEU A 307 -0.56 -21.98 -17.31
C LEU A 307 -1.27 -20.68 -17.72
N SER A 308 -2.61 -20.75 -17.82
CA SER A 308 -3.43 -19.55 -17.96
C SER A 308 -3.30 -18.65 -16.73
N ALA A 309 -3.62 -17.36 -16.86
CA ALA A 309 -3.62 -16.44 -15.72
C ALA A 309 -4.56 -16.90 -14.60
N TYR A 310 -5.72 -17.47 -14.99
CA TYR A 310 -6.68 -18.07 -14.07
C TYR A 310 -6.11 -19.28 -13.31
N ASP A 311 -5.50 -20.24 -14.04
CA ASP A 311 -4.93 -21.44 -13.43
C ASP A 311 -3.75 -21.11 -12.51
N ALA A 312 -2.88 -20.18 -12.91
CA ALA A 312 -1.79 -19.68 -12.07
C ALA A 312 -2.33 -19.06 -10.77
N GLY A 313 -3.42 -18.29 -10.84
CA GLY A 313 -4.12 -17.74 -9.68
C GLY A 313 -4.66 -18.83 -8.76
N MET A 314 -5.28 -19.89 -9.32
CA MET A 314 -5.80 -21.02 -8.55
C MET A 314 -4.71 -21.82 -7.85
N VAL A 315 -3.55 -22.02 -8.49
CA VAL A 315 -2.38 -22.69 -7.88
C VAL A 315 -1.82 -21.88 -6.71
N LEU A 316 -1.89 -20.54 -6.78
CA LEU A 316 -1.39 -19.65 -5.72
C LEU A 316 -2.39 -19.38 -4.60
N ALA A 317 -3.68 -19.65 -4.81
CA ALA A 317 -4.74 -19.42 -3.81
C ALA A 317 -4.47 -20.11 -2.45
N PRO A 318 -3.98 -21.37 -2.36
CA PRO A 318 -3.65 -22.01 -1.08
C PRO A 318 -2.61 -21.24 -0.25
N ARG A 319 -1.65 -20.55 -0.91
CA ARG A 319 -0.67 -19.70 -0.22
C ARG A 319 -1.34 -18.57 0.55
N GLY A 320 -2.31 -17.90 -0.07
CA GLY A 320 -3.06 -16.84 0.58
C GLY A 320 -3.91 -17.36 1.74
N LEU A 321 -4.54 -18.51 1.58
CA LEU A 321 -5.27 -19.17 2.68
C LEU A 321 -4.34 -19.54 3.83
N GLY A 322 -3.14 -20.04 3.54
CA GLY A 322 -2.10 -20.31 4.54
C GLY A 322 -1.70 -19.06 5.31
N MET A 323 -1.52 -17.91 4.63
CA MET A 323 -1.23 -16.63 5.28
C MET A 323 -2.39 -16.17 6.18
N MET A 324 -3.64 -16.28 5.73
CA MET A 324 -4.81 -15.94 6.55
C MET A 324 -4.90 -16.82 7.81
N LEU A 325 -4.67 -18.12 7.69
CA LEU A 325 -4.64 -19.04 8.83
C LEU A 325 -3.51 -18.68 9.80
N ALA A 326 -2.31 -18.38 9.28
CA ALA A 326 -1.17 -17.96 10.10
C ALA A 326 -1.49 -16.66 10.87
N MET A 327 -2.20 -15.69 10.28
CA MET A 327 -2.63 -14.48 10.98
C MET A 327 -3.61 -14.77 12.12
N ILE A 328 -4.56 -15.67 11.91
CA ILE A 328 -5.52 -16.08 12.95
C ILE A 328 -4.79 -16.78 14.10
N ILE A 329 -3.86 -17.69 13.78
CA ILE A 329 -3.05 -18.39 14.77
C ILE A 329 -2.18 -17.41 15.56
N SER A 330 -1.49 -16.50 14.86
CA SER A 330 -0.66 -15.46 15.49
C SER A 330 -1.46 -14.57 16.43
N ALA A 331 -2.67 -14.17 16.05
CA ALA A 331 -3.56 -13.37 16.91
C ALA A 331 -3.97 -14.13 18.19
N ARG A 332 -4.15 -15.45 18.12
CA ARG A 332 -4.47 -16.28 19.29
C ARG A 332 -3.27 -16.55 20.19
N LEU A 333 -2.06 -16.58 19.61
CA LEU A 333 -0.80 -16.79 20.34
C LEU A 333 -0.28 -15.47 20.94
N ALA A 334 -0.69 -14.32 20.41
CA ALA A 334 -0.32 -13.01 20.92
C ALA A 334 -0.69 -12.90 22.43
N GLY A 335 0.29 -12.49 23.23
CA GLY A 335 0.16 -12.42 24.69
C GLY A 335 0.37 -13.75 25.43
N ARG A 336 0.45 -14.90 24.74
CA ARG A 336 0.77 -16.22 25.34
C ARG A 336 2.18 -16.68 25.04
N VAL A 337 2.73 -16.25 23.89
CA VAL A 337 4.07 -16.59 23.41
C VAL A 337 4.88 -15.30 23.24
N ASN A 338 6.17 -15.37 23.51
CA ASN A 338 7.07 -14.23 23.31
C ASN A 338 7.07 -13.80 21.84
N PHE A 339 6.88 -12.51 21.57
CA PHE A 339 6.87 -11.93 20.23
C PHE A 339 8.12 -12.26 19.41
N SER A 340 9.30 -12.27 20.05
CA SER A 340 10.56 -12.61 19.39
C SER A 340 10.57 -14.03 18.84
N ILE A 341 9.99 -15.00 19.59
CA ILE A 341 9.87 -16.38 19.14
C ILE A 341 8.91 -16.51 17.97
N MET A 342 7.79 -15.78 18.03
CA MET A 342 6.81 -15.78 16.93
C MET A 342 7.40 -15.21 15.63
N ILE A 343 8.13 -14.10 15.72
CA ILE A 343 8.79 -13.48 14.58
C ILE A 343 9.87 -14.41 14.01
N ALA A 344 10.75 -14.93 14.86
CA ALA A 344 11.82 -15.84 14.45
C ALA A 344 11.25 -17.11 13.80
N GLY A 345 10.21 -17.71 14.40
CA GLY A 345 9.51 -18.86 13.83
C GLY A 345 8.88 -18.57 12.46
N GLY A 346 8.29 -17.40 12.28
CA GLY A 346 7.71 -16.98 11.00
C GLY A 346 8.77 -16.83 9.90
N PHE A 347 9.90 -16.17 10.19
CA PHE A 347 11.01 -16.05 9.23
C PHE A 347 11.65 -17.41 8.93
N LEU A 348 11.86 -18.27 9.94
CA LEU A 348 12.40 -19.61 9.74
C LEU A 348 11.49 -20.46 8.85
N THR A 349 10.18 -20.45 9.11
CA THR A 349 9.20 -21.17 8.28
C THR A 349 9.25 -20.67 6.84
N ASN A 350 9.30 -19.35 6.62
CA ASN A 350 9.41 -18.77 5.30
C ASN A 350 10.71 -19.21 4.60
N ALA A 351 11.87 -19.20 5.31
CA ALA A 351 13.15 -19.64 4.76
C ALA A 351 13.19 -21.11 4.35
N VAL A 352 12.43 -21.98 5.04
CA VAL A 352 12.36 -23.42 4.71
C VAL A 352 11.40 -23.69 3.57
N THR A 353 10.36 -22.85 3.38
CA THR A 353 9.33 -23.06 2.36
C THR A 353 9.62 -22.37 1.02
N MET A 354 10.59 -21.46 0.95
CA MET A 354 11.11 -20.82 -0.26
C MET A 354 12.34 -21.55 -0.83
#